data_58c0941984b032f307418e9a1dde91e7
#
_entry.id   58c0941984b032f307418e9a1dde91e7
#
_cell.length_a   1.000
_cell.length_b   1.000
_cell.length_c   1.000
_cell.angle_alpha   90.00
_cell.angle_beta   90.00
_cell.angle_gamma   90.00
#
_symmetry.space_group_name_H-M   'P 1'
#
loop_
_entity.id
_entity.type
_entity.pdbx_description
1 polymer ?
#
loop_
_entity_poly.entity_id
_entity_poly.type
_entity_poly.pdbx_seq_one_letter_code
_entity_poly.pdbx_strand_id
1 'polypeptide(L)'
;NPLMPNFQWLPVGYHGRASSIDVSGQSFKRPLGQTMAPGADAPSFGPSKRMDYELEIGIWISRGNELGEPIALDDADDHVFGLCLLNDWSARDIQAWEYQPLGPFLAKNFATTISPWMVTLEALEPFRAPWTRPADHPQPLDYLESADNRQRGSFDIRIESWLQSAKMRDANQ
;
A
#
# COMPACT_ATOMS: atom_id res chain seq x y z
N ASN A 1 2.26 -10.39 -21.44
CA ASN A 1 2.58 -9.59 -20.26
C ASN A 1 1.29 -9.30 -19.49
N PRO A 2 1.14 -9.73 -18.23
CA PRO A 2 -0.06 -9.49 -17.44
C PRO A 2 -0.19 -8.04 -16.96
N LEU A 3 0.88 -7.25 -17.03
CA LEU A 3 0.92 -5.87 -16.57
C LEU A 3 0.56 -4.89 -17.68
N MET A 4 -0.09 -3.80 -17.30
CA MET A 4 -0.39 -2.69 -18.21
C MET A 4 0.90 -1.99 -18.66
N PRO A 5 0.95 -1.40 -19.88
CA PRO A 5 2.16 -0.76 -20.41
C PRO A 5 2.75 0.34 -19.52
N ASN A 6 1.90 1.07 -18.80
CA ASN A 6 2.30 2.15 -17.91
C ASN A 6 2.93 1.69 -16.58
N PHE A 7 2.82 0.41 -16.24
CA PHE A 7 3.32 -0.12 -14.95
C PHE A 7 4.82 0.08 -14.75
N GLN A 8 5.60 0.05 -15.83
CA GLN A 8 7.05 0.24 -15.77
C GLN A 8 7.48 1.71 -15.78
N TRP A 9 6.55 2.64 -16.02
CA TRP A 9 6.84 4.05 -16.25
C TRP A 9 6.29 4.97 -15.18
N LEU A 10 5.08 4.69 -14.74
CA LEU A 10 4.32 5.56 -13.87
C LEU A 10 4.37 5.04 -12.42
N PRO A 11 4.77 5.87 -11.45
CA PRO A 11 4.52 5.55 -10.05
C PRO A 11 3.01 5.42 -9.84
N VAL A 12 2.57 4.22 -9.47
CA VAL A 12 1.13 3.93 -9.38
C VAL A 12 0.67 4.07 -7.94
N GLY A 13 -0.37 4.87 -7.76
CA GLY A 13 -1.08 5.01 -6.51
C GLY A 13 -2.47 5.54 -6.78
N TYR A 14 -3.37 5.42 -5.83
CA TYR A 14 -4.69 6.02 -5.90
C TYR A 14 -5.01 6.73 -4.60
N HIS A 15 -5.92 7.70 -4.68
CA HIS A 15 -6.37 8.43 -3.51
C HIS A 15 -7.29 7.55 -2.67
N GLY A 16 -6.75 7.01 -1.59
CA GLY A 16 -7.51 6.23 -0.62
C GLY A 16 -8.26 7.11 0.37
N ARG A 17 -9.11 6.46 1.15
CA ARG A 17 -9.85 7.11 2.23
C ARG A 17 -9.04 7.04 3.53
N ALA A 18 -8.85 8.19 4.18
CA ALA A 18 -8.14 8.28 5.46
C ALA A 18 -9.05 8.02 6.68
N SER A 19 -10.38 8.07 6.53
CA SER A 19 -11.33 8.01 7.65
C SER A 19 -11.43 6.64 8.34
N SER A 20 -10.87 5.60 7.78
CA SER A 20 -10.84 4.23 8.32
C SER A 20 -9.43 3.75 8.69
N ILE A 21 -8.48 4.65 8.80
CA ILE A 21 -7.15 4.35 9.31
C ILE A 21 -7.21 4.33 10.83
N ASP A 22 -6.77 3.23 11.43
CA ASP A 22 -6.73 3.07 12.88
C ASP A 22 -5.45 2.35 13.32
N VAL A 23 -5.11 2.51 14.59
CA VAL A 23 -3.92 1.89 15.17
C VAL A 23 -4.18 0.41 15.49
N SER A 24 -3.13 -0.41 15.41
CA SER A 24 -3.17 -1.84 15.74
C SER A 24 -3.87 -2.13 17.08
N GLY A 25 -4.61 -3.23 17.11
CA GLY A 25 -5.39 -3.67 18.27
C GLY A 25 -6.89 -3.41 18.15
N GLN A 26 -7.32 -2.65 17.17
CA GLN A 26 -8.73 -2.41 16.90
C GLN A 26 -9.35 -3.55 16.08
N SER A 27 -10.66 -3.71 16.27
CA SER A 27 -11.46 -4.65 15.50
C SER A 27 -12.36 -3.90 14.52
N PHE A 28 -12.52 -4.41 13.35
CA PHE A 28 -13.42 -3.86 12.33
C PHE A 28 -14.44 -4.88 11.87
N LYS A 29 -15.55 -4.39 11.34
CA LYS A 29 -16.59 -5.24 10.77
C LYS A 29 -16.23 -5.67 9.38
N ARG A 30 -16.54 -6.94 9.05
CA ARG A 30 -16.45 -7.43 7.69
C ARG A 30 -17.27 -6.54 6.74
N PRO A 31 -16.71 -6.05 5.63
CA PRO A 31 -17.43 -5.14 4.73
C PRO A 31 -18.54 -5.85 3.97
N LEU A 32 -19.56 -5.10 3.64
CA LEU A 32 -20.65 -5.49 2.77
C LEU A 32 -20.44 -4.88 1.39
N GLY A 33 -20.69 -5.61 0.34
CA GLY A 33 -20.56 -5.12 -1.01
C GLY A 33 -21.18 -6.04 -2.04
N GLN A 34 -21.14 -5.62 -3.30
CA GLN A 34 -21.51 -6.45 -4.43
C GLN A 34 -20.36 -7.40 -4.81
N THR A 35 -20.72 -8.60 -5.17
CA THR A 35 -19.79 -9.59 -5.73
C THR A 35 -20.43 -10.28 -6.92
N MET A 36 -19.62 -10.65 -7.91
CA MET A 36 -20.08 -11.36 -9.11
C MET A 36 -19.48 -12.76 -9.12
N ALA A 37 -20.34 -13.76 -8.98
CA ALA A 37 -19.91 -15.14 -9.11
C ALA A 37 -19.63 -15.51 -10.58
N PRO A 38 -18.67 -16.40 -10.86
CA PRO A 38 -18.44 -16.87 -12.23
C PRO A 38 -19.72 -17.47 -12.82
N GLY A 39 -20.12 -16.99 -14.00
CA GLY A 39 -21.31 -17.47 -14.72
C GLY A 39 -22.66 -16.99 -14.17
N ALA A 40 -22.66 -16.07 -13.22
CA ALA A 40 -23.91 -15.46 -12.76
C ALA A 40 -24.37 -14.34 -13.71
N ASP A 41 -25.68 -14.21 -13.89
CA ASP A 41 -26.29 -13.16 -14.72
C ASP A 41 -26.38 -11.80 -14.01
N ALA A 42 -26.27 -11.77 -12.68
CA ALA A 42 -26.35 -10.57 -11.87
C ALA A 42 -25.46 -10.69 -10.62
N PRO A 43 -24.97 -9.54 -10.12
CA PRO A 43 -24.23 -9.52 -8.86
C PRO A 43 -25.14 -9.84 -7.66
N SER A 44 -24.52 -10.31 -6.57
CA SER A 44 -25.16 -10.46 -5.27
C SER A 44 -24.59 -9.45 -4.28
N PHE A 45 -25.38 -9.05 -3.28
CA PHE A 45 -24.94 -8.17 -2.20
C PHE A 45 -24.85 -8.93 -0.88
N GLY A 46 -23.77 -8.73 -0.14
CA GLY A 46 -23.57 -9.37 1.15
C GLY A 46 -22.17 -9.15 1.73
N PRO A 47 -21.87 -9.84 2.86
CA PRO A 47 -20.54 -9.75 3.46
C PRO A 47 -19.48 -10.40 2.57
N SER A 48 -18.31 -9.77 2.50
CA SER A 48 -17.15 -10.34 1.82
C SER A 48 -16.83 -11.75 2.33
N LYS A 49 -16.51 -12.64 1.43
CA LYS A 49 -16.13 -14.04 1.70
C LYS A 49 -14.63 -14.27 1.57
N ARG A 50 -13.89 -13.28 1.03
CA ARG A 50 -12.45 -13.38 0.73
C ARG A 50 -11.70 -12.20 1.31
N MET A 51 -11.55 -12.21 2.64
CA MET A 51 -10.71 -11.25 3.34
C MET A 51 -9.23 -11.60 3.16
N ASP A 52 -8.42 -10.58 2.94
CA ASP A 52 -6.98 -10.67 2.77
C ASP A 52 -6.30 -9.49 3.45
N TYR A 53 -4.99 -9.56 3.59
CA TYR A 53 -4.15 -8.51 4.15
C TYR A 53 -3.10 -8.08 3.12
N GLU A 54 -2.61 -6.87 3.24
CA GLU A 54 -1.47 -6.36 2.48
C GLU A 54 -0.47 -5.76 3.46
N LEU A 55 0.71 -6.38 3.53
CA LEU A 55 1.80 -5.87 4.35
C LEU A 55 2.53 -4.76 3.60
N GLU A 56 2.44 -3.57 4.14
CA GLU A 56 2.91 -2.34 3.50
C GLU A 56 3.72 -1.47 4.46
N ILE A 57 4.34 -0.44 3.89
CA ILE A 57 4.98 0.65 4.62
C ILE A 57 4.11 1.89 4.48
N GLY A 58 3.72 2.45 5.61
CA GLY A 58 3.11 3.78 5.68
C GLY A 58 4.20 4.85 5.76
N ILE A 59 4.03 5.92 4.98
CA ILE A 59 4.95 7.06 4.95
C ILE A 59 4.27 8.24 5.65
N TRP A 60 4.89 8.76 6.70
CA TRP A 60 4.43 9.95 7.38
C TRP A 60 5.04 11.19 6.73
N ILE A 61 4.18 12.09 6.28
CA ILE A 61 4.58 13.34 5.65
C ILE A 61 4.83 14.40 6.74
N SER A 62 5.99 15.07 6.67
CA SER A 62 6.39 16.12 7.60
C SER A 62 5.78 17.48 7.24
N ARG A 63 5.89 17.84 5.97
CA ARG A 63 5.36 19.09 5.42
C ARG A 63 4.72 18.86 4.06
N GLY A 64 3.70 19.65 3.76
CA GLY A 64 3.10 19.67 2.41
C GLY A 64 3.87 20.56 1.44
N ASN A 65 3.32 20.71 0.26
CA ASN A 65 3.73 21.62 -0.80
C ASN A 65 2.57 22.57 -1.13
N GLU A 66 2.87 23.64 -1.82
CA GLU A 66 1.84 24.52 -2.36
C GLU A 66 1.02 23.82 -3.43
N LEU A 67 -0.27 24.17 -3.50
CA LEU A 67 -1.18 23.54 -4.48
C LEU A 67 -0.70 23.79 -5.91
N GLY A 68 -0.51 22.70 -6.65
CA GLY A 68 -0.04 22.75 -8.04
C GLY A 68 1.48 22.80 -8.20
N GLU A 69 2.24 22.93 -7.13
CA GLU A 69 3.70 22.91 -7.17
C GLU A 69 4.21 21.47 -6.89
N PRO A 70 4.91 20.82 -7.82
CA PRO A 70 5.44 19.48 -7.60
C PRO A 70 6.65 19.52 -6.64
N ILE A 71 6.84 18.43 -5.91
CA ILE A 71 8.05 18.19 -5.12
C ILE A 71 9.08 17.52 -6.03
N ALA A 72 10.26 18.09 -6.17
CA ALA A 72 11.35 17.43 -6.90
C ALA A 72 11.81 16.17 -6.17
N LEU A 73 12.29 15.17 -6.92
CA LEU A 73 12.73 13.90 -6.33
C LEU A 73 13.87 14.12 -5.32
N ASP A 74 14.79 15.03 -5.60
CA ASP A 74 15.90 15.35 -4.70
C ASP A 74 15.47 16.00 -3.38
N ASP A 75 14.28 16.62 -3.35
CA ASP A 75 13.71 17.27 -2.17
C ASP A 75 12.73 16.35 -1.41
N ALA A 76 12.45 15.17 -1.93
CA ALA A 76 11.38 14.31 -1.40
C ALA A 76 11.60 13.89 0.06
N ASP A 77 12.83 13.62 0.46
CA ASP A 77 13.17 13.25 1.85
C ASP A 77 12.82 14.36 2.85
N ASP A 78 12.94 15.63 2.48
CA ASP A 78 12.56 16.78 3.32
C ASP A 78 11.05 16.80 3.65
N HIS A 79 10.24 16.12 2.85
CA HIS A 79 8.80 16.00 3.04
C HIS A 79 8.38 14.74 3.80
N VAL A 80 9.31 13.85 4.09
CA VAL A 80 9.04 12.59 4.82
C VAL A 80 9.51 12.72 6.26
N PHE A 81 8.63 12.48 7.21
CA PHE A 81 8.98 12.42 8.63
C PHE A 81 9.54 11.06 9.03
N GLY A 82 8.94 9.99 8.55
CA GLY A 82 9.33 8.64 8.90
C GLY A 82 8.39 7.57 8.36
N LEU A 83 8.65 6.34 8.74
CA LEU A 83 7.94 5.16 8.26
C LEU A 83 7.24 4.42 9.41
N CYS A 84 6.13 3.75 9.09
CA CYS A 84 5.48 2.80 9.99
C CYS A 84 5.05 1.56 9.20
N LEU A 85 4.73 0.47 9.89
CA LEU A 85 4.07 -0.67 9.27
C LEU A 85 2.60 -0.35 9.00
N LEU A 86 2.10 -0.83 7.89
CA LEU A 86 0.73 -0.66 7.47
C LEU A 86 0.16 -1.99 6.96
N ASN A 87 -1.09 -2.24 7.26
CA ASN A 87 -1.87 -3.33 6.69
C ASN A 87 -3.10 -2.74 5.99
N ASP A 88 -3.12 -2.82 4.66
CA ASP A 88 -4.29 -2.46 3.86
C ASP A 88 -5.21 -3.66 3.72
N TRP A 89 -6.21 -3.74 4.58
CA TRP A 89 -7.17 -4.82 4.57
C TRP A 89 -7.99 -4.84 3.29
N SER A 90 -8.14 -6.02 2.70
CA SER A 90 -8.71 -6.19 1.37
C SER A 90 -9.85 -7.19 1.36
N ALA A 91 -10.98 -6.80 0.79
CA ALA A 91 -12.10 -7.69 0.49
C ALA A 91 -12.00 -8.11 -0.99
N ARG A 92 -11.25 -9.17 -1.28
CA ARG A 92 -10.84 -9.54 -2.64
C ARG A 92 -11.98 -9.88 -3.59
N ASP A 93 -13.06 -10.41 -3.08
CA ASP A 93 -14.25 -10.73 -3.89
C ASP A 93 -15.04 -9.47 -4.28
N ILE A 94 -15.13 -8.49 -3.37
CA ILE A 94 -15.69 -7.18 -3.69
C ILE A 94 -14.75 -6.44 -4.64
N GLN A 95 -13.44 -6.45 -4.39
CA GLN A 95 -12.44 -5.80 -5.22
C GLN A 95 -12.49 -6.31 -6.67
N ALA A 96 -12.62 -7.62 -6.86
CA ALA A 96 -12.67 -8.22 -8.20
C ALA A 96 -13.86 -7.75 -9.03
N TRP A 97 -14.94 -7.33 -8.39
CA TRP A 97 -16.12 -6.80 -9.06
C TRP A 97 -16.05 -5.28 -9.32
N GLU A 98 -15.54 -4.51 -8.34
CA GLU A 98 -15.64 -3.05 -8.38
C GLU A 98 -14.41 -2.33 -8.95
N TYR A 99 -13.24 -2.99 -9.06
CA TYR A 99 -11.97 -2.28 -9.30
C TYR A 99 -11.86 -1.59 -10.67
N GLN A 100 -12.63 -2.01 -11.63
CA GLN A 100 -12.73 -1.36 -12.95
C GLN A 100 -14.04 -0.60 -13.10
N PRO A 101 -14.03 0.61 -13.70
CA PRO A 101 -12.88 1.31 -14.29
C PRO A 101 -12.10 2.23 -13.34
N LEU A 102 -12.58 2.49 -12.12
CA LEU A 102 -12.09 3.60 -11.28
C LEU A 102 -11.19 3.18 -10.10
N GLY A 103 -10.91 1.90 -9.98
CA GLY A 103 -10.14 1.37 -8.86
C GLY A 103 -11.01 0.85 -7.71
N PRO A 104 -10.40 0.29 -6.64
CA PRO A 104 -11.14 -0.26 -5.52
C PRO A 104 -11.71 0.83 -4.61
N PHE A 105 -12.89 0.57 -4.03
CA PHE A 105 -13.58 1.45 -3.08
C PHE A 105 -13.98 0.69 -1.82
N LEU A 106 -15.14 0.03 -1.82
CA LEU A 106 -15.65 -0.71 -0.65
C LEU A 106 -14.74 -1.88 -0.24
N ALA A 107 -13.97 -2.40 -1.18
CA ALA A 107 -13.01 -3.46 -0.94
C ALA A 107 -11.82 -3.04 -0.06
N LYS A 108 -11.57 -1.74 0.06
CA LYS A 108 -10.44 -1.14 0.79
C LYS A 108 -10.86 -0.17 1.89
N ASN A 109 -11.95 0.56 1.69
CA ASN A 109 -12.37 1.66 2.55
C ASN A 109 -12.82 1.27 3.96
N PHE A 110 -12.96 -0.02 4.25
CA PHE A 110 -13.51 -0.49 5.52
C PHE A 110 -12.49 -0.52 6.65
N ALA A 111 -11.21 -0.69 6.37
CA ALA A 111 -10.16 -0.70 7.38
C ALA A 111 -8.76 -0.56 6.76
N THR A 112 -7.94 0.27 7.37
CA THR A 112 -6.49 0.30 7.21
C THR A 112 -5.88 0.33 8.61
N THR A 113 -4.97 -0.58 8.91
CA THR A 113 -4.35 -0.67 10.22
C THR A 113 -2.90 -0.22 10.14
N ILE A 114 -2.51 0.71 11.01
CA ILE A 114 -1.12 1.16 11.12
C ILE A 114 -0.49 0.76 12.45
N SER A 115 0.82 0.64 12.46
CA SER A 115 1.61 0.48 13.69
C SER A 115 1.47 1.72 14.59
N PRO A 116 1.41 1.57 15.92
CA PRO A 116 1.54 2.70 16.84
C PRO A 116 2.97 3.26 16.87
N TRP A 117 3.92 2.56 16.30
CA TRP A 117 5.32 2.96 16.24
C TRP A 117 5.64 3.55 14.87
N MET A 118 6.30 4.71 14.91
CA MET A 118 6.84 5.38 13.76
C MET A 118 8.35 5.49 13.94
N VAL A 119 9.10 5.19 12.88
CA VAL A 119 10.56 5.29 12.86
C VAL A 119 10.92 6.48 11.98
N THR A 120 11.64 7.46 12.52
CA THR A 120 12.02 8.67 11.76
C THR A 120 13.06 8.36 10.69
N LEU A 121 13.18 9.23 9.67
CA LEU A 121 14.19 9.06 8.62
C LEU A 121 15.61 9.07 9.20
N GLU A 122 15.89 9.90 10.22
CA GLU A 122 17.20 9.92 10.87
C GLU A 122 17.54 8.58 11.52
N ALA A 123 16.55 7.92 12.13
CA ALA A 123 16.75 6.59 12.71
C ALA A 123 16.92 5.50 11.64
N LEU A 124 16.39 5.73 10.42
CA LEU A 124 16.52 4.83 9.28
C LEU A 124 17.80 5.07 8.47
N GLU A 125 18.51 6.15 8.71
CA GLU A 125 19.72 6.50 7.95
C GLU A 125 20.76 5.37 7.84
N PRO A 126 21.06 4.60 8.88
CA PRO A 126 22.00 3.47 8.80
C PRO A 126 21.53 2.33 7.87
N PHE A 127 20.26 2.32 7.49
CA PHE A 127 19.64 1.29 6.64
C PHE A 127 19.41 1.75 5.22
N ARG A 128 19.91 2.94 4.84
CA ARG A 128 19.84 3.41 3.46
C ARG A 128 20.54 2.45 2.51
N ALA A 129 19.94 2.20 1.38
CA ALA A 129 20.46 1.32 0.34
C ALA A 129 20.25 1.93 -1.05
N PRO A 130 21.07 1.52 -2.03
CA PRO A 130 20.86 1.91 -3.41
C PRO A 130 19.50 1.48 -3.92
N TRP A 131 18.81 2.38 -4.63
CA TRP A 131 17.65 2.00 -5.42
C TRP A 131 18.10 1.56 -6.82
N THR A 132 17.65 0.38 -7.24
CA THR A 132 18.00 -0.19 -8.53
C THR A 132 16.78 -0.71 -9.26
N ARG A 133 16.81 -0.68 -10.58
CA ARG A 133 15.82 -1.32 -11.44
C ARG A 133 16.40 -2.59 -12.08
N PRO A 134 15.57 -3.60 -12.39
CA PRO A 134 15.97 -4.72 -13.24
C PRO A 134 16.53 -4.21 -14.56
N ALA A 135 17.57 -4.88 -15.06
CA ALA A 135 18.28 -4.44 -16.26
C ALA A 135 17.41 -4.45 -17.54
N ASP A 136 16.36 -5.25 -17.56
CA ASP A 136 15.40 -5.37 -18.66
C ASP A 136 14.23 -4.37 -18.56
N HIS A 137 14.19 -3.57 -17.49
CA HIS A 137 13.20 -2.49 -17.34
C HIS A 137 13.70 -1.20 -18.02
N PRO A 138 12.77 -0.38 -18.55
CA PRO A 138 13.15 0.93 -19.08
C PRO A 138 13.71 1.83 -17.98
N GLN A 139 14.60 2.73 -18.33
CA GLN A 139 15.04 3.78 -17.41
C GLN A 139 13.87 4.71 -17.10
N PRO A 140 13.78 5.25 -15.87
CA PRO A 140 12.74 6.22 -15.55
C PRO A 140 12.88 7.50 -16.38
N LEU A 141 11.81 8.27 -16.47
CA LEU A 141 11.86 9.60 -17.05
C LEU A 141 12.65 10.55 -16.12
N ASP A 142 13.19 11.62 -16.68
CA ASP A 142 14.10 12.54 -15.98
C ASP A 142 13.54 13.07 -14.64
N TYR A 143 12.24 13.32 -14.54
CA TYR A 143 11.64 13.79 -13.29
C TYR A 143 11.58 12.73 -12.17
N LEU A 144 11.82 11.47 -12.49
CA LEU A 144 11.93 10.32 -11.58
C LEU A 144 13.38 9.85 -11.43
N GLU A 145 14.35 10.65 -11.85
CA GLU A 145 15.76 10.31 -11.86
C GLU A 145 16.54 11.25 -10.94
N SER A 146 17.36 10.68 -10.08
CA SER A 146 18.21 11.40 -9.16
C SER A 146 19.45 10.57 -8.83
N ALA A 147 20.61 11.22 -8.80
CA ALA A 147 21.86 10.56 -8.44
C ALA A 147 21.85 10.12 -6.95
N ASP A 148 21.27 10.93 -6.08
CA ASP A 148 21.11 10.60 -4.65
C ASP A 148 20.16 9.40 -4.47
N ASN A 149 19.01 9.41 -5.15
CA ASN A 149 18.07 8.30 -5.11
C ASN A 149 18.71 6.99 -5.59
N ARG A 150 19.56 7.02 -6.62
CA ARG A 150 20.30 5.82 -7.04
C ARG A 150 21.22 5.25 -5.97
N GLN A 151 21.80 6.10 -5.14
CA GLN A 151 22.75 5.70 -4.13
C GLN A 151 22.11 5.30 -2.82
N ARG A 152 20.99 5.93 -2.45
CA ARG A 152 20.39 5.83 -1.11
C ARG A 152 18.86 5.93 -1.08
N GLY A 153 18.19 5.83 -2.22
CA GLY A 153 16.72 5.98 -2.32
C GLY A 153 15.90 4.79 -1.81
N SER A 154 16.54 3.77 -1.27
CA SER A 154 15.86 2.60 -0.70
C SER A 154 16.30 2.37 0.75
N PHE A 155 15.67 1.38 1.40
CA PHE A 155 16.03 0.94 2.74
C PHE A 155 16.24 -0.57 2.78
N ASP A 156 17.35 -1.01 3.34
CA ASP A 156 17.62 -2.42 3.64
C ASP A 156 16.93 -2.80 4.95
N ILE A 157 15.62 -3.04 4.88
CA ILE A 157 14.79 -3.44 6.01
C ILE A 157 14.12 -4.77 5.73
N ARG A 158 13.98 -5.58 6.76
CA ARG A 158 13.26 -6.84 6.71
C ARG A 158 11.89 -6.67 7.33
N ILE A 159 10.85 -7.04 6.59
CA ILE A 159 9.46 -7.02 7.05
C ILE A 159 8.97 -8.46 7.15
N GLU A 160 8.32 -8.80 8.25
CA GLU A 160 7.76 -10.13 8.48
C GLU A 160 6.26 -10.02 8.76
N SER A 161 5.50 -10.96 8.22
CA SER A 161 4.07 -11.10 8.47
C SER A 161 3.76 -12.46 9.06
N TRP A 162 2.99 -12.46 10.15
CA TRP A 162 2.56 -13.66 10.83
C TRP A 162 1.05 -13.75 10.80
N LEU A 163 0.53 -14.91 10.39
CA LEU A 163 -0.91 -15.16 10.34
C LEU A 163 -1.27 -16.26 11.34
N GLN A 164 -2.27 -15.97 12.16
CA GLN A 164 -2.87 -16.97 13.02
C GLN A 164 -4.39 -16.97 12.88
N SER A 165 -4.95 -18.05 12.38
CA SER A 165 -6.40 -18.28 12.36
C SER A 165 -6.91 -18.77 13.71
N ALA A 166 -8.22 -18.69 13.94
CA ALA A 166 -8.83 -19.29 15.12
C ALA A 166 -8.50 -20.80 15.25
N LYS A 167 -8.56 -21.52 14.14
CA LYS A 167 -8.21 -22.95 14.11
C LYS A 167 -6.75 -23.22 14.48
N MET A 168 -5.83 -22.37 14.04
CA MET A 168 -4.41 -22.48 14.40
C MET A 168 -4.19 -22.22 15.88
N ARG A 169 -4.84 -21.19 16.41
CA ARG A 169 -4.78 -20.87 17.85
C ARG A 169 -5.35 -22.01 18.70
N ASP A 170 -6.49 -22.57 18.32
CA ASP A 170 -7.11 -23.69 19.03
C ASP A 170 -6.25 -24.96 18.96
N ALA A 171 -5.42 -25.11 17.93
CA ALA A 171 -4.45 -26.20 17.73
C ALA A 171 -3.07 -25.91 18.31
N ASN A 172 -2.86 -24.75 18.98
CA ASN A 172 -1.54 -24.27 19.47
C ASN A 172 -0.46 -24.18 18.37
N GLN A 173 -0.85 -23.72 17.17
CA GLN A 173 0.02 -23.55 16.01
C GLN A 173 0.26 -22.06 15.72
#